data_bc4340244e98bf7ed39fdd07f40d3a2d
#
_entry.id   bc4340244e98bf7ed39fdd07f40d3a2d
#
_cell.length_a   1.000
_cell.length_b   1.000
_cell.length_c   1.000
_cell.angle_alpha   90.00
_cell.angle_beta   90.00
_cell.angle_gamma   90.00
#
_symmetry.space_group_name_H-M   'P 1'
#
loop_
_entity.id
_entity.type
_entity.pdbx_description
1 polymer ?
#
loop_
_entity_poly.entity_id
_entity_poly.type
_entity_poly.pdbx_seq_one_letter_code
_entity_poly.pdbx_strand_id
1 'polypeptide(L)'
;MLEIYMADIRSLEQEELFIELLEQVSSLRREKVLACKNKMDRCRALAAGFLLRNALQAHGIDEKEITYEKNSHGKLLLPENLGLSFNLSHGGDYAVCALSDENVGIDLESMTERFSGEKGEKRFSSLFMKTLTEGEKALFEGLNWEAKIQLFNRIWTKKESFAKEDGRGMLIPFSEIDTLRAVYCADLEIRPGYWLSVYQKKVEEPKYVWVDLSDLEAVQ
;
A
#
# COMPACT_ATOMS: atom_id res chain seq x y z
N MET A 1 11.19 1.83 -14.78
CA MET A 1 10.41 0.56 -14.57
C MET A 1 9.51 0.73 -13.37
N LEU A 2 8.23 0.37 -13.49
CA LEU A 2 7.28 0.35 -12.36
C LEU A 2 6.42 -0.92 -12.44
N GLU A 3 6.51 -1.77 -11.43
CA GLU A 3 5.74 -3.01 -11.31
C GLU A 3 4.91 -2.98 -10.03
N ILE A 4 3.65 -3.42 -10.12
CA ILE A 4 2.72 -3.51 -8.99
C ILE A 4 2.28 -4.96 -8.84
N TYR A 5 2.72 -5.58 -7.77
CA TYR A 5 2.34 -6.94 -7.38
C TYR A 5 1.17 -6.88 -6.43
N MET A 6 0.17 -7.73 -6.63
CA MET A 6 -1.08 -7.73 -5.87
C MET A 6 -1.49 -9.16 -5.53
N ALA A 7 -2.04 -9.35 -4.34
CA ALA A 7 -2.57 -10.65 -3.91
C ALA A 7 -3.83 -10.51 -3.05
N ASP A 8 -4.70 -11.50 -3.18
CA ASP A 8 -5.80 -11.78 -2.25
C ASP A 8 -5.24 -12.55 -1.05
N ILE A 9 -5.48 -12.05 0.15
CA ILE A 9 -4.91 -12.65 1.38
C ILE A 9 -5.81 -13.70 2.02
N ARG A 10 -7.03 -13.93 1.53
CA ARG A 10 -8.01 -14.81 2.18
C ARG A 10 -7.55 -16.26 2.27
N SER A 11 -6.75 -16.72 1.32
CA SER A 11 -6.13 -18.06 1.37
C SER A 11 -5.21 -18.24 2.59
N LEU A 12 -4.62 -17.15 3.13
CA LEU A 12 -3.77 -17.18 4.32
C LEU A 12 -4.52 -17.41 5.65
N GLU A 13 -5.84 -17.52 5.62
CA GLU A 13 -6.61 -18.00 6.78
C GLU A 13 -6.35 -19.49 7.05
N GLN A 14 -5.87 -20.23 6.04
CA GLN A 14 -5.40 -21.62 6.18
C GLN A 14 -4.01 -21.62 6.84
N GLU A 15 -3.92 -22.28 7.99
CA GLU A 15 -2.74 -22.21 8.84
C GLU A 15 -1.51 -22.86 8.17
N GLU A 16 -1.70 -23.94 7.45
CA GLU A 16 -0.62 -24.64 6.73
C GLU A 16 0.02 -23.71 5.70
N LEU A 17 -0.78 -23.06 4.85
CA LEU A 17 -0.29 -22.13 3.84
C LEU A 17 0.39 -20.89 4.49
N PHE A 18 -0.20 -20.38 5.59
CA PHE A 18 0.40 -19.27 6.31
C PHE A 18 1.80 -19.62 6.84
N ILE A 19 1.98 -20.79 7.45
CA ILE A 19 3.28 -21.24 7.97
C ILE A 19 4.28 -21.41 6.83
N GLU A 20 3.86 -22.05 5.74
CA GLU A 20 4.72 -22.29 4.59
C GLU A 20 5.25 -20.99 3.97
N LEU A 21 4.38 -19.99 3.75
CA LEU A 21 4.79 -18.69 3.23
C LEU A 21 5.63 -17.89 4.25
N LEU A 22 5.37 -18.07 5.55
CA LEU A 22 6.15 -17.40 6.60
C LEU A 22 7.61 -17.87 6.62
N GLU A 23 7.90 -19.10 6.20
CA GLU A 23 9.25 -19.62 6.08
C GLU A 23 9.99 -19.11 4.83
N GLN A 24 9.25 -18.63 3.85
CA GLN A 24 9.80 -18.13 2.60
C GLN A 24 10.24 -16.67 2.64
N VAL A 25 9.71 -15.86 3.55
CA VAL A 25 10.12 -14.46 3.71
C VAL A 25 11.36 -14.31 4.61
N SER A 26 12.08 -13.19 4.50
CA SER A 26 13.25 -12.90 5.33
C SER A 26 12.94 -12.84 6.83
N SER A 27 13.97 -12.98 7.67
CA SER A 27 13.87 -12.87 9.13
C SER A 27 13.21 -11.56 9.56
N LEU A 28 13.59 -10.44 8.94
CA LEU A 28 13.00 -9.12 9.23
C LEU A 28 11.49 -9.09 8.94
N ARG A 29 11.04 -9.70 7.84
CA ARG A 29 9.62 -9.79 7.51
C ARG A 29 8.88 -10.70 8.45
N ARG A 30 9.46 -11.85 8.78
CA ARG A 30 8.92 -12.79 9.75
C ARG A 30 8.70 -12.16 11.12
N GLU A 31 9.67 -11.40 11.62
CA GLU A 31 9.54 -10.66 12.89
C GLU A 31 8.39 -9.66 12.85
N LYS A 32 8.25 -8.90 11.76
CA LYS A 32 7.13 -7.96 11.59
C LYS A 32 5.77 -8.65 11.59
N VAL A 33 5.65 -9.79 10.90
CA VAL A 33 4.42 -10.59 10.87
C VAL A 33 4.06 -11.07 12.26
N LEU A 34 5.02 -11.64 12.99
CA LEU A 34 4.81 -12.21 14.31
C LEU A 34 4.54 -11.13 15.38
N ALA A 35 5.01 -9.89 15.17
CA ALA A 35 4.69 -8.76 16.05
C ALA A 35 3.24 -8.27 15.94
N CYS A 36 2.52 -8.62 14.86
CA CYS A 36 1.11 -8.26 14.70
C CYS A 36 0.25 -9.04 15.70
N LYS A 37 -0.69 -8.34 16.36
CA LYS A 37 -1.51 -8.91 17.42
C LYS A 37 -2.66 -9.76 16.89
N ASN A 38 -3.31 -9.32 15.83
CA ASN A 38 -4.46 -10.05 15.28
C ASN A 38 -4.09 -10.86 14.02
N LYS A 39 -4.89 -11.91 13.76
CA LYS A 39 -4.63 -12.86 12.65
C LYS A 39 -4.66 -12.17 11.29
N MET A 40 -5.63 -11.30 11.02
CA MET A 40 -5.75 -10.63 9.73
C MET A 40 -4.59 -9.68 9.45
N ASP A 41 -4.08 -8.96 10.46
CA ASP A 41 -2.91 -8.11 10.29
C ASP A 41 -1.65 -8.94 10.03
N ARG A 42 -1.55 -10.15 10.62
CA ARG A 42 -0.49 -11.12 10.29
C ARG A 42 -0.57 -11.55 8.82
N CYS A 43 -1.78 -11.92 8.35
CA CYS A 43 -1.98 -12.31 6.95
C CYS A 43 -1.62 -11.17 5.99
N ARG A 44 -2.04 -9.93 6.29
CA ARG A 44 -1.70 -8.75 5.49
C ARG A 44 -0.20 -8.48 5.45
N ALA A 45 0.44 -8.52 6.61
CA ALA A 45 1.89 -8.30 6.73
C ALA A 45 2.70 -9.38 6.00
N LEU A 46 2.25 -10.65 6.09
CA LEU A 46 2.87 -11.77 5.39
C LEU A 46 2.72 -11.65 3.88
N ALA A 47 1.49 -11.43 3.39
CA ALA A 47 1.24 -11.26 1.96
C ALA A 47 2.08 -10.11 1.37
N ALA A 48 2.11 -8.94 2.03
CA ALA A 48 2.92 -7.82 1.58
C ALA A 48 4.43 -8.16 1.54
N GLY A 49 4.94 -8.90 2.53
CA GLY A 49 6.32 -9.39 2.54
C GLY A 49 6.61 -10.39 1.43
N PHE A 50 5.69 -11.32 1.20
CA PHE A 50 5.80 -12.32 0.16
C PHE A 50 5.73 -11.72 -1.26
N LEU A 51 4.87 -10.71 -1.47
CA LEU A 51 4.85 -9.95 -2.72
C LEU A 51 6.18 -9.25 -3.00
N LEU A 52 6.82 -8.68 -1.98
CA LEU A 52 8.15 -8.08 -2.15
C LEU A 52 9.19 -9.13 -2.52
N ARG A 53 9.17 -10.30 -1.86
CA ARG A 53 10.05 -11.41 -2.21
C ARG A 53 9.87 -11.80 -3.69
N ASN A 54 8.64 -12.00 -4.14
CA ASN A 54 8.35 -12.35 -5.53
C ASN A 54 8.80 -11.28 -6.51
N ALA A 55 8.55 -10.01 -6.20
CA ALA A 55 9.01 -8.89 -7.01
C ALA A 55 10.53 -8.88 -7.17
N LEU A 56 11.27 -9.06 -6.08
CA LEU A 56 12.74 -9.11 -6.09
C LEU A 56 13.27 -10.35 -6.82
N GLN A 57 12.66 -11.52 -6.60
CA GLN A 57 13.05 -12.75 -7.26
C GLN A 57 12.88 -12.68 -8.79
N ALA A 58 11.83 -11.99 -9.28
CA ALA A 58 11.66 -11.75 -10.72
C ALA A 58 12.82 -10.94 -11.33
N HIS A 59 13.60 -10.24 -10.51
CA HIS A 59 14.82 -9.52 -10.88
C HIS A 59 16.11 -10.26 -10.47
N GLY A 60 16.01 -11.56 -10.10
CA GLY A 60 17.18 -12.38 -9.71
C GLY A 60 17.75 -12.04 -8.35
N ILE A 61 16.99 -11.41 -7.47
CA ILE A 61 17.44 -10.97 -6.14
C ILE A 61 16.76 -11.84 -5.07
N ASP A 62 17.55 -12.52 -4.23
CA ASP A 62 17.02 -13.24 -3.07
C ASP A 62 16.77 -12.26 -1.92
N GLU A 63 15.50 -12.07 -1.55
CA GLU A 63 15.07 -11.18 -0.46
C GLU A 63 15.72 -11.54 0.88
N LYS A 64 16.06 -12.83 1.10
CA LYS A 64 16.69 -13.30 2.34
C LYS A 64 18.14 -12.83 2.52
N GLU A 65 18.81 -12.51 1.41
CA GLU A 65 20.19 -12.00 1.42
C GLU A 65 20.27 -10.48 1.59
N ILE A 66 19.12 -9.78 1.53
CA ILE A 66 19.09 -8.31 1.61
C ILE A 66 19.28 -7.83 3.04
N THR A 67 20.22 -6.93 3.23
CA THR A 67 20.32 -6.09 4.42
C THR A 67 19.58 -4.78 4.15
N TYR A 68 18.37 -4.65 4.69
CA TYR A 68 17.56 -3.45 4.53
C TYR A 68 18.17 -2.26 5.28
N GLU A 69 18.09 -1.11 4.65
CA GLU A 69 18.43 0.18 5.26
C GLU A 69 17.16 0.86 5.81
N LYS A 70 17.33 1.93 6.58
CA LYS A 70 16.23 2.78 7.02
C LYS A 70 16.59 4.24 6.81
N ASN A 71 15.65 5.00 6.28
CA ASN A 71 15.81 6.45 6.31
C ASN A 71 15.66 7.00 7.73
N SER A 72 15.88 8.31 7.92
CA SER A 72 15.77 9.00 9.21
C SER A 72 14.37 8.92 9.85
N HIS A 73 13.36 8.52 9.09
CA HIS A 73 11.96 8.40 9.53
C HIS A 73 11.47 6.95 9.63
N GLY A 74 12.39 5.97 9.42
CA GLY A 74 12.09 4.55 9.58
C GLY A 74 11.50 3.85 8.34
N LYS A 75 11.38 4.52 7.19
CA LYS A 75 11.04 3.87 5.92
C LYS A 75 12.14 2.87 5.58
N LEU A 76 11.77 1.60 5.32
CA LEU A 76 12.71 0.59 4.84
C LEU A 76 13.09 0.88 3.40
N LEU A 77 14.37 0.73 3.13
CA LEU A 77 14.97 0.92 1.81
C LEU A 77 15.74 -0.34 1.42
N LEU A 78 15.80 -0.63 0.13
CA LEU A 78 16.75 -1.57 -0.43
C LEU A 78 18.15 -0.93 -0.47
N PRO A 79 19.23 -1.75 -0.44
CA PRO A 79 20.59 -1.26 -0.64
C PRO A 79 20.72 -0.47 -1.97
N GLU A 80 21.43 0.65 -1.93
CA GLU A 80 21.55 1.57 -3.07
C GLU A 80 22.12 0.89 -4.32
N ASN A 81 23.02 -0.07 -4.15
CA ASN A 81 23.64 -0.82 -5.24
C ASN A 81 22.66 -1.67 -6.06
N LEU A 82 21.45 -1.93 -5.58
CA LEU A 82 20.42 -2.62 -6.32
C LEU A 82 19.71 -1.71 -7.33
N GLY A 83 19.79 -0.39 -7.16
CA GLY A 83 19.12 0.58 -8.05
C GLY A 83 17.59 0.43 -8.06
N LEU A 84 17.01 -0.13 -6.99
CA LEU A 84 15.60 -0.40 -6.86
C LEU A 84 15.02 0.24 -5.59
N SER A 85 13.77 0.62 -5.66
CA SER A 85 12.95 1.08 -4.55
C SER A 85 11.67 0.29 -4.48
N PHE A 86 11.14 0.13 -3.28
CA PHE A 86 9.88 -0.55 -3.07
C PHE A 86 8.99 0.19 -2.07
N ASN A 87 7.71 -0.10 -2.15
CA ASN A 87 6.75 0.28 -1.12
C ASN A 87 5.64 -0.77 -0.99
N LEU A 88 5.09 -0.92 0.20
CA LEU A 88 4.07 -1.91 0.53
C LEU A 88 2.83 -1.23 1.08
N SER A 89 1.66 -1.76 0.74
CA SER A 89 0.40 -1.43 1.39
C SER A 89 -0.52 -2.65 1.45
N HIS A 90 -1.54 -2.55 2.27
CA HIS A 90 -2.59 -3.54 2.38
C HIS A 90 -3.88 -2.90 2.90
N GLY A 91 -5.00 -3.37 2.41
CA GLY A 91 -6.33 -2.92 2.84
C GLY A 91 -7.35 -4.05 2.68
N GLY A 92 -8.19 -4.26 3.71
CA GLY A 92 -9.19 -5.33 3.67
C GLY A 92 -8.57 -6.70 3.37
N ASP A 93 -8.97 -7.28 2.24
CA ASP A 93 -8.59 -8.63 1.80
C ASP A 93 -7.40 -8.64 0.81
N TYR A 94 -6.74 -7.52 0.58
CA TYR A 94 -5.67 -7.43 -0.40
C TYR A 94 -4.40 -6.83 0.17
N ALA A 95 -3.27 -7.28 -0.38
CA ALA A 95 -1.95 -6.69 -0.18
C ALA A 95 -1.35 -6.30 -1.53
N VAL A 96 -0.51 -5.27 -1.51
CA VAL A 96 0.14 -4.74 -2.71
C VAL A 96 1.60 -4.38 -2.43
N CYS A 97 2.45 -4.56 -3.44
CA CYS A 97 3.84 -4.16 -3.46
C CYS A 97 4.14 -3.41 -4.75
N ALA A 98 4.69 -2.22 -4.66
CA ALA A 98 5.31 -1.54 -5.79
C ALA A 98 6.82 -1.75 -5.76
N LEU A 99 7.41 -2.10 -6.92
CA LEU A 99 8.84 -2.14 -7.16
C LEU A 99 9.17 -1.22 -8.34
N SER A 100 10.17 -0.37 -8.19
CA SER A 100 10.54 0.63 -9.20
C SER A 100 12.04 0.93 -9.18
N ASP A 101 12.58 1.43 -10.29
CA ASP A 101 13.91 2.06 -10.38
C ASP A 101 13.92 3.52 -9.89
N GLU A 102 12.75 4.05 -9.54
CA GLU A 102 12.57 5.37 -8.93
C GLU A 102 12.00 5.22 -7.52
N ASN A 103 12.15 6.24 -6.68
CA ASN A 103 11.47 6.24 -5.38
C ASN A 103 9.95 6.18 -5.57
N VAL A 104 9.30 5.26 -4.86
CA VAL A 104 7.88 4.97 -5.07
C VAL A 104 7.12 4.91 -3.75
N GLY A 105 5.85 5.31 -3.81
CA GLY A 105 4.87 5.11 -2.74
C GLY A 105 3.60 4.49 -3.31
N ILE A 106 3.06 3.51 -2.60
CA ILE A 106 1.81 2.83 -2.94
C ILE A 106 0.88 2.83 -1.74
N ASP A 107 -0.40 3.05 -1.98
CA ASP A 107 -1.42 2.86 -0.96
C ASP A 107 -2.64 2.13 -1.51
N LEU A 108 -3.25 1.32 -0.64
CA LEU A 108 -4.46 0.57 -0.92
C LEU A 108 -5.42 0.72 0.25
N GLU A 109 -6.61 1.24 -0.02
CA GLU A 109 -7.67 1.40 0.98
C GLU A 109 -8.93 0.64 0.56
N SER A 110 -9.52 -0.06 1.53
CA SER A 110 -10.86 -0.61 1.35
C SER A 110 -11.91 0.43 1.74
N MET A 111 -12.92 0.60 0.90
CA MET A 111 -14.08 1.47 1.16
C MET A 111 -15.06 0.77 2.12
N THR A 112 -14.56 0.35 3.29
CA THR A 112 -15.37 -0.32 4.29
C THR A 112 -16.13 0.69 5.16
N GLU A 113 -16.95 0.18 6.09
CA GLU A 113 -17.80 0.91 7.04
C GLU A 113 -17.07 1.87 8.00
N ARG A 114 -15.83 2.28 7.66
CA ARG A 114 -14.96 3.17 8.46
C ARG A 114 -15.66 4.45 8.91
N PHE A 115 -16.64 4.91 8.13
CA PHE A 115 -17.39 6.13 8.37
C PHE A 115 -18.89 5.88 8.60
N SER A 116 -19.30 4.67 8.96
CA SER A 116 -20.69 4.35 9.25
C SER A 116 -21.13 4.84 10.64
N GLY A 117 -22.38 5.26 10.71
CA GLY A 117 -23.03 5.75 11.93
C GLY A 117 -22.46 7.06 12.44
N GLU A 118 -23.03 7.56 13.55
CA GLU A 118 -22.70 8.89 14.12
C GLU A 118 -21.21 9.07 14.48
N LYS A 119 -20.57 8.01 14.97
CA LYS A 119 -19.12 8.02 15.27
C LYS A 119 -18.30 8.12 13.98
N GLY A 120 -18.75 7.43 12.92
CA GLY A 120 -18.11 7.47 11.61
C GLY A 120 -18.22 8.86 10.99
N GLU A 121 -19.37 9.51 11.07
CA GLU A 121 -19.58 10.87 10.57
C GLU A 121 -18.72 11.91 11.30
N LYS A 122 -18.60 11.81 12.63
CA LYS A 122 -17.71 12.68 13.41
C LYS A 122 -16.24 12.48 13.02
N ARG A 123 -15.82 11.22 12.81
CA ARG A 123 -14.47 10.88 12.35
C ARG A 123 -14.20 11.45 10.96
N PHE A 124 -15.15 11.26 10.02
CA PHE A 124 -15.07 11.83 8.68
C PHE A 124 -14.87 13.34 8.74
N SER A 125 -15.75 14.07 9.45
CA SER A 125 -15.68 15.52 9.57
C SER A 125 -14.34 16.00 10.13
N SER A 126 -13.81 15.31 11.14
CA SER A 126 -12.49 15.65 11.70
C SER A 126 -11.35 15.44 10.72
N LEU A 127 -11.35 14.32 9.99
CA LEU A 127 -10.33 14.02 8.98
C LEU A 127 -10.44 14.95 7.78
N PHE A 128 -11.68 15.20 7.30
CA PHE A 128 -11.97 16.11 6.20
C PHE A 128 -11.34 17.48 6.42
N MET A 129 -11.54 18.07 7.59
CA MET A 129 -11.01 19.40 7.92
C MET A 129 -9.48 19.43 8.04
N LYS A 130 -8.88 18.35 8.49
CA LYS A 130 -7.43 18.29 8.78
C LYS A 130 -6.58 17.85 7.58
N THR A 131 -7.18 17.17 6.62
CA THR A 131 -6.41 16.50 5.57
C THR A 131 -6.60 17.06 4.18
N LEU A 132 -7.72 17.71 3.91
CA LEU A 132 -8.02 18.23 2.57
C LEU A 132 -7.55 19.67 2.39
N THR A 133 -7.04 19.99 1.19
CA THR A 133 -6.82 21.35 0.73
C THR A 133 -8.16 22.02 0.45
N GLU A 134 -8.20 23.36 0.35
CA GLU A 134 -9.44 24.07 0.01
C GLU A 134 -9.98 23.70 -1.39
N GLY A 135 -9.08 23.47 -2.36
CA GLY A 135 -9.47 23.00 -3.69
C GLY A 135 -10.11 21.61 -3.66
N GLU A 136 -9.56 20.70 -2.86
CA GLU A 136 -10.14 19.37 -2.68
C GLU A 136 -11.49 19.42 -1.97
N LYS A 137 -11.66 20.28 -0.94
CA LYS A 137 -12.95 20.46 -0.24
C LYS A 137 -14.06 20.90 -1.18
N ALA A 138 -13.76 21.77 -2.14
CA ALA A 138 -14.74 22.25 -3.13
C ALA A 138 -15.35 21.12 -3.98
N LEU A 139 -14.60 20.00 -4.19
CA LEU A 139 -15.12 18.86 -4.94
C LEU A 139 -16.27 18.11 -4.22
N PHE A 140 -16.47 18.37 -2.93
CA PHE A 140 -17.51 17.69 -2.14
C PHE A 140 -18.85 18.41 -2.16
N GLU A 141 -18.93 19.60 -2.78
CA GLU A 141 -20.15 20.36 -2.88
C GLU A 141 -21.21 19.59 -3.68
N GLY A 142 -22.43 19.53 -3.15
CA GLY A 142 -23.56 18.84 -3.79
C GLY A 142 -23.51 17.31 -3.76
N LEU A 143 -22.45 16.69 -3.26
CA LEU A 143 -22.37 15.23 -3.18
C LEU A 143 -23.23 14.68 -2.04
N ASN A 144 -23.86 13.53 -2.28
CA ASN A 144 -24.48 12.73 -1.23
C ASN A 144 -23.42 12.06 -0.33
N TRP A 145 -23.84 11.46 0.77
CA TRP A 145 -22.92 10.89 1.77
C TRP A 145 -22.02 9.78 1.21
N GLU A 146 -22.56 8.89 0.42
CA GLU A 146 -21.81 7.78 -0.18
C GLU A 146 -20.71 8.28 -1.13
N ALA A 147 -21.08 9.22 -2.03
CA ALA A 147 -20.11 9.84 -2.94
C ALA A 147 -19.01 10.61 -2.19
N LYS A 148 -19.35 11.25 -1.06
CA LYS A 148 -18.35 11.90 -0.18
C LYS A 148 -17.36 10.91 0.39
N ILE A 149 -17.82 9.75 0.87
CA ILE A 149 -16.94 8.71 1.39
C ILE A 149 -16.02 8.18 0.30
N GLN A 150 -16.56 7.88 -0.88
CA GLN A 150 -15.78 7.37 -2.02
C GLN A 150 -14.70 8.38 -2.44
N LEU A 151 -15.07 9.64 -2.63
CA LEU A 151 -14.14 10.70 -3.00
C LEU A 151 -13.06 10.92 -1.92
N PHE A 152 -13.47 10.91 -0.64
CA PHE A 152 -12.53 11.07 0.46
C PHE A 152 -11.50 9.93 0.50
N ASN A 153 -11.94 8.68 0.39
CA ASN A 153 -11.04 7.53 0.38
C ASN A 153 -10.06 7.61 -0.80
N ARG A 154 -10.52 7.99 -1.99
CA ARG A 154 -9.64 8.19 -3.14
C ARG A 154 -8.58 9.25 -2.89
N ILE A 155 -8.97 10.43 -2.37
CA ILE A 155 -8.03 11.52 -2.04
C ILE A 155 -7.07 11.06 -0.93
N TRP A 156 -7.57 10.36 0.08
CA TRP A 156 -6.77 9.82 1.17
C TRP A 156 -5.68 8.87 0.65
N THR A 157 -6.07 7.89 -0.17
CA THR A 157 -5.14 6.91 -0.76
C THR A 157 -4.04 7.61 -1.58
N LYS A 158 -4.40 8.67 -2.33
CA LYS A 158 -3.43 9.51 -3.06
C LYS A 158 -2.43 10.20 -2.12
N LYS A 159 -2.92 10.81 -1.03
CA LYS A 159 -2.05 11.49 -0.05
C LYS A 159 -1.13 10.51 0.67
N GLU A 160 -1.65 9.32 1.04
CA GLU A 160 -0.84 8.27 1.64
C GLU A 160 0.26 7.77 0.69
N SER A 161 -0.05 7.50 -0.58
CA SER A 161 0.96 7.08 -1.55
C SER A 161 2.04 8.14 -1.77
N PHE A 162 1.66 9.42 -1.83
CA PHE A 162 2.60 10.54 -1.90
C PHE A 162 3.51 10.60 -0.65
N ALA A 163 2.92 10.53 0.55
CA ALA A 163 3.67 10.59 1.81
C ALA A 163 4.61 9.38 1.99
N LYS A 164 4.22 8.21 1.46
CA LYS A 164 5.05 7.01 1.46
C LYS A 164 6.22 7.12 0.46
N GLU A 165 6.02 7.77 -0.70
CA GLU A 165 7.12 8.08 -1.62
C GLU A 165 8.12 9.01 -0.95
N ASP A 166 7.68 10.12 -0.41
CA ASP A 166 8.51 11.11 0.29
C ASP A 166 9.31 10.49 1.46
N GLY A 167 8.71 9.52 2.16
CA GLY A 167 9.36 8.76 3.23
C GLY A 167 9.34 9.43 4.60
N ARG A 168 8.77 10.62 4.75
CA ARG A 168 8.52 11.28 6.04
C ARG A 168 7.22 10.76 6.70
N GLY A 169 6.39 10.05 5.95
CA GLY A 169 5.13 9.51 6.43
C GLY A 169 4.18 10.61 6.94
N MET A 170 3.53 10.37 8.07
CA MET A 170 2.57 11.30 8.67
C MET A 170 3.17 12.62 9.20
N LEU A 171 4.47 12.84 9.08
CA LEU A 171 5.10 14.12 9.41
C LEU A 171 4.81 15.20 8.34
N ILE A 172 4.36 14.79 7.15
CA ILE A 172 3.88 15.74 6.14
C ILE A 172 2.41 16.06 6.47
N PRO A 173 2.06 17.34 6.66
CA PRO A 173 0.66 17.71 6.80
C PRO A 173 -0.11 17.36 5.53
N PHE A 174 -1.10 16.50 5.62
CA PHE A 174 -1.89 16.07 4.45
C PHE A 174 -2.60 17.24 3.76
N SER A 175 -2.94 18.31 4.50
CA SER A 175 -3.50 19.54 3.95
C SER A 175 -2.55 20.30 3.01
N GLU A 176 -1.26 19.97 3.00
CA GLU A 176 -0.26 20.55 2.10
C GLU A 176 -0.03 19.71 0.84
N ILE A 177 -0.49 18.45 0.83
CA ILE A 177 -0.42 17.58 -0.34
C ILE A 177 -1.62 17.86 -1.24
N ASP A 178 -1.40 18.54 -2.37
CA ASP A 178 -2.45 18.86 -3.34
C ASP A 178 -2.57 17.75 -4.40
N THR A 179 -3.57 16.87 -4.21
CA THR A 179 -3.79 15.73 -5.12
C THR A 179 -4.38 16.13 -6.47
N LEU A 180 -4.81 17.39 -6.64
CA LEU A 180 -5.30 17.92 -7.92
C LEU A 180 -4.16 18.37 -8.83
N ARG A 181 -2.99 18.65 -8.26
CA ARG A 181 -1.78 19.07 -8.99
C ARG A 181 -0.79 17.94 -9.20
N ALA A 182 -0.73 16.99 -8.26
CA ALA A 182 0.16 15.86 -8.36
C ALA A 182 -0.33 14.86 -9.42
N VAL A 183 0.58 14.36 -10.26
CA VAL A 183 0.28 13.32 -11.25
C VAL A 183 0.66 11.96 -10.65
N TYR A 184 -0.26 11.03 -10.69
CA TYR A 184 -0.11 9.69 -10.14
C TYR A 184 0.09 8.67 -11.25
N CYS A 185 0.94 7.67 -11.01
CA CYS A 185 1.17 6.58 -11.96
C CYS A 185 -0.02 5.62 -12.02
N ALA A 186 -0.71 5.46 -10.90
CA ALA A 186 -1.97 4.74 -10.82
C ALA A 186 -2.92 5.42 -9.82
N ASP A 187 -4.20 5.45 -10.14
CA ASP A 187 -5.30 5.96 -9.31
C ASP A 187 -6.58 5.27 -9.79
N LEU A 188 -6.84 4.06 -9.31
CA LEU A 188 -7.91 3.21 -9.82
C LEU A 188 -8.52 2.28 -8.75
N GLU A 189 -9.74 1.83 -9.02
CA GLU A 189 -10.39 0.76 -8.27
C GLU A 189 -9.93 -0.60 -8.80
N ILE A 190 -9.15 -1.35 -8.00
CA ILE A 190 -8.61 -2.66 -8.42
C ILE A 190 -9.63 -3.80 -8.27
N ARG A 191 -10.57 -3.64 -7.36
CA ARG A 191 -11.73 -4.51 -7.09
C ARG A 191 -12.83 -3.64 -6.52
N PRO A 192 -14.11 -4.02 -6.61
CA PRO A 192 -15.19 -3.27 -6.02
C PRO A 192 -14.94 -2.93 -4.56
N GLY A 193 -14.92 -1.63 -4.24
CA GLY A 193 -14.64 -1.13 -2.90
C GLY A 193 -13.18 -1.07 -2.49
N TYR A 194 -12.21 -1.25 -3.41
CA TYR A 194 -10.77 -1.17 -3.13
C TYR A 194 -10.07 -0.18 -4.04
N TRP A 195 -9.63 0.92 -3.49
CA TRP A 195 -8.94 1.97 -4.23
C TRP A 195 -7.42 1.86 -4.06
N LEU A 196 -6.71 1.89 -5.19
CA LEU A 196 -5.24 1.87 -5.27
C LEU A 196 -4.73 3.21 -5.78
N SER A 197 -3.69 3.73 -5.17
CA SER A 197 -2.92 4.85 -5.70
C SER A 197 -1.42 4.58 -5.65
N VAL A 198 -0.72 4.96 -6.72
CA VAL A 198 0.75 4.87 -6.82
C VAL A 198 1.31 6.21 -7.24
N TYR A 199 2.28 6.69 -6.47
CA TYR A 199 2.97 7.93 -6.73
C TYR A 199 4.47 7.70 -6.87
N GLN A 200 5.06 8.29 -7.89
CA GLN A 200 6.48 8.53 -8.06
C GLN A 200 6.68 9.81 -8.88
N LYS A 201 7.85 10.46 -8.76
CA LYS A 201 8.10 11.76 -9.43
C LYS A 201 8.14 11.63 -10.95
N LYS A 202 8.74 10.55 -11.46
CA LYS A 202 8.73 10.22 -12.88
C LYS A 202 7.50 9.39 -13.17
N VAL A 203 6.53 9.98 -13.84
CA VAL A 203 5.29 9.29 -14.21
C VAL A 203 5.59 8.19 -15.22
N GLU A 204 5.16 6.98 -14.92
CA GLU A 204 5.32 5.78 -15.73
C GLU A 204 4.09 4.90 -15.61
N GLU A 205 3.71 4.22 -16.68
CA GLU A 205 2.59 3.27 -16.66
C GLU A 205 3.01 1.98 -15.96
N PRO A 206 2.29 1.54 -14.91
CA PRO A 206 2.66 0.36 -14.16
C PRO A 206 2.37 -0.94 -14.92
N LYS A 207 3.26 -1.93 -14.77
CA LYS A 207 2.96 -3.33 -15.05
C LYS A 207 2.28 -3.96 -13.83
N TYR A 208 1.10 -4.52 -14.00
CA TYR A 208 0.34 -5.17 -12.94
C TYR A 208 0.56 -6.68 -12.94
N VAL A 209 0.84 -7.25 -11.77
CA VAL A 209 1.07 -8.69 -11.57
C VAL A 209 0.19 -9.17 -10.42
N TRP A 210 -0.77 -10.05 -10.72
CA TRP A 210 -1.53 -10.76 -9.71
C TRP A 210 -0.77 -12.02 -9.30
N VAL A 211 -0.53 -12.18 -8.00
CA VAL A 211 0.13 -13.33 -7.41
C VAL A 211 -0.90 -14.19 -6.70
N ASP A 212 -1.00 -15.45 -7.08
CA ASP A 212 -1.76 -16.44 -6.34
C ASP A 212 -0.91 -16.95 -5.17
N LEU A 213 -1.33 -16.64 -3.95
CA LEU A 213 -0.61 -17.08 -2.75
C LEU A 213 -0.71 -18.58 -2.49
N SER A 214 -1.67 -19.28 -3.14
CA SER A 214 -1.83 -20.73 -3.04
C SER A 214 -1.00 -21.50 -4.06
N ASP A 215 -0.48 -20.83 -5.10
CA ASP A 215 0.37 -21.42 -6.12
C ASP A 215 1.86 -21.17 -5.80
N LEU A 216 2.41 -22.07 -5.01
CA LEU A 216 3.81 -22.00 -4.56
C LEU A 216 4.83 -22.39 -5.62
N GLU A 217 4.39 -23.00 -6.73
CA GLU A 217 5.25 -23.45 -7.84
C GLU A 217 5.48 -22.37 -8.90
N ALA A 218 4.64 -21.34 -8.95
CA ALA A 218 4.70 -20.28 -9.97
C ALA A 218 5.92 -19.34 -9.86
N VAL A 219 6.84 -19.61 -8.91
CA VAL A 219 8.01 -18.76 -8.59
C VAL A 219 9.28 -19.58 -8.56
N GLN A 220 9.53 -20.40 -9.60
CA GLN A 220 10.85 -20.97 -9.88
C GLN A 220 11.55 -20.26 -11.03
#